data_e8bf3602eeac6f2a258ee96940927d46
#
_entry.id   e8bf3602eeac6f2a258ee96940927d46
#
_cell.length_a   1.000
_cell.length_b   1.000
_cell.length_c   1.000
_cell.angle_alpha   90.00
_cell.angle_beta   90.00
_cell.angle_gamma   90.00
#
_symmetry.space_group_name_H-M   'P 1'
#
loop_
_entity.id
_entity.type
_entity.pdbx_description
1 polymer ?
#
loop_
_entity_poly.entity_id
_entity_poly.type
_entity_poly.pdbx_seq_one_letter_code
_entity_poly.pdbx_strand_id
1 'polypeptide(L)'
;MLSSLWILASIILILILASAFFSSAETALTAASDARMRQLASKGNERALIVEALRADREGLIGSILIGNNAVNVLGSALATSVAISLFGEGGLVWATIAMTVLLVVFAEVMPKTYAFAYADRYALRIAPALKWVVRLLSPLSVGLRLLASQMIRPNPIAESDREEELRGLIELQGDDGNADDRERKAMLSSILDLNELSVDQIMTHRGAVSMVNADDHIDNILRNVLGSPHTRHPVFSGKPDNIIGVLHVKDLLRALGEVEKNGKILLLPKSVQNIASDAYFI
;
A
#
# COMPACT_ATOMS: atom_id res chain seq x y z
N MET A 1 23.69 -53.75 -8.90
CA MET A 1 24.24 -52.78 -7.96
C MET A 1 24.67 -51.48 -8.64
N LEU A 2 25.59 -51.53 -9.64
CA LEU A 2 26.07 -50.30 -10.32
C LEU A 2 24.91 -49.48 -10.97
N SER A 3 23.98 -50.13 -11.64
CA SER A 3 22.83 -49.44 -12.26
C SER A 3 21.92 -48.74 -11.26
N SER A 4 21.69 -49.32 -10.08
CA SER A 4 20.90 -48.71 -9.03
C SER A 4 21.56 -47.47 -8.38
N LEU A 5 22.92 -47.49 -8.29
CA LEU A 5 23.69 -46.34 -7.79
C LEU A 5 23.60 -45.13 -8.75
N TRP A 6 23.69 -45.37 -10.07
CA TRP A 6 23.54 -44.29 -11.05
C TRP A 6 22.15 -43.70 -11.04
N ILE A 7 21.10 -44.50 -10.83
CA ILE A 7 19.74 -44.02 -10.71
C ILE A 7 19.59 -43.13 -9.48
N LEU A 8 20.11 -43.59 -8.32
CA LEU A 8 20.04 -42.80 -7.07
C LEU A 8 20.86 -41.51 -7.17
N ALA A 9 22.03 -41.53 -7.76
CA ALA A 9 22.83 -40.32 -7.99
C ALA A 9 22.11 -39.33 -8.91
N SER A 10 21.45 -39.83 -9.95
CA SER A 10 20.62 -38.96 -10.83
C SER A 10 19.44 -38.36 -10.10
N ILE A 11 18.76 -39.08 -9.22
CA ILE A 11 17.65 -38.56 -8.40
C ILE A 11 18.16 -37.49 -7.46
N ILE A 12 19.29 -37.70 -6.78
CA ILE A 12 19.92 -36.72 -5.89
C ILE A 12 20.25 -35.43 -6.66
N LEU A 13 20.83 -35.56 -7.83
CA LEU A 13 21.12 -34.39 -8.70
C LEU A 13 19.86 -33.64 -9.09
N ILE A 14 18.80 -34.34 -9.48
CA ILE A 14 17.49 -33.71 -9.79
C ILE A 14 16.94 -32.98 -8.57
N LEU A 15 17.05 -33.56 -7.36
CA LEU A 15 16.58 -32.91 -6.12
C LEU A 15 17.41 -31.67 -5.79
N ILE A 16 18.73 -31.67 -6.00
CA ILE A 16 19.59 -30.48 -5.83
C ILE A 16 19.19 -29.37 -6.83
N LEU A 17 18.93 -29.72 -8.10
CA LEU A 17 18.45 -28.77 -9.11
C LEU A 17 17.05 -28.24 -8.79
N ALA A 18 16.17 -29.07 -8.25
CA ALA A 18 14.85 -28.64 -7.80
C ALA A 18 14.95 -27.68 -6.59
N SER A 19 15.87 -27.95 -5.65
CA SER A 19 16.14 -27.04 -4.55
C SER A 19 16.69 -25.69 -5.06
N ALA A 20 17.64 -25.71 -5.99
CA ALA A 20 18.14 -24.49 -6.64
C ALA A 20 17.04 -23.70 -7.34
N PHE A 21 16.09 -24.39 -7.99
CA PHE A 21 14.92 -23.76 -8.60
C PHE A 21 14.04 -23.07 -7.56
N PHE A 22 13.68 -23.74 -6.45
CA PHE A 22 12.88 -23.13 -5.40
C PHE A 22 13.57 -21.94 -4.76
N SER A 23 14.83 -22.08 -4.42
CA SER A 23 15.65 -21.04 -3.79
C SER A 23 15.79 -19.80 -4.66
N SER A 24 16.06 -19.99 -5.98
CA SER A 24 16.13 -18.89 -6.93
C SER A 24 14.78 -18.26 -7.23
N ALA A 25 13.69 -19.06 -7.23
CA ALA A 25 12.34 -18.56 -7.45
C ALA A 25 11.88 -17.63 -6.34
N GLU A 26 12.13 -17.98 -5.09
CA GLU A 26 11.86 -17.12 -3.93
C GLU A 26 12.55 -15.76 -4.09
N THR A 27 13.84 -15.77 -4.37
CA THR A 27 14.64 -14.55 -4.49
C THR A 27 14.23 -13.70 -5.70
N ALA A 28 13.99 -14.32 -6.86
CA ALA A 28 13.59 -13.59 -8.05
C ALA A 28 12.24 -12.90 -7.89
N LEU A 29 11.25 -13.59 -7.28
CA LEU A 29 9.92 -13.01 -7.09
C LEU A 29 9.90 -11.91 -6.04
N THR A 30 10.74 -11.98 -5.02
CA THR A 30 10.84 -10.91 -4.02
C THR A 30 11.63 -9.71 -4.53
N ALA A 31 12.71 -9.93 -5.28
CA ALA A 31 13.60 -8.86 -5.74
C ALA A 31 13.16 -8.19 -7.06
N ALA A 32 12.28 -8.80 -7.85
CA ALA A 32 11.83 -8.19 -9.11
C ALA A 32 10.96 -6.95 -8.88
N SER A 33 11.15 -5.92 -9.71
CA SER A 33 10.47 -4.62 -9.62
C SER A 33 8.96 -4.74 -9.87
N ASP A 34 8.15 -4.31 -8.91
CA ASP A 34 6.68 -4.27 -9.02
C ASP A 34 6.23 -3.35 -10.15
N ALA A 35 6.84 -2.17 -10.28
CA ALA A 35 6.51 -1.21 -11.32
C ALA A 35 6.76 -1.79 -12.72
N ARG A 36 7.87 -2.52 -12.89
CA ARG A 36 8.22 -3.13 -14.16
C ARG A 36 7.32 -4.32 -14.50
N MET A 37 6.95 -5.15 -13.53
CA MET A 37 6.01 -6.26 -13.74
C MET A 37 4.64 -5.73 -14.16
N ARG A 38 4.09 -4.72 -13.47
CA ARG A 38 2.84 -4.05 -13.84
C ARG A 38 2.88 -3.43 -15.24
N GLN A 39 3.98 -2.76 -15.59
CA GLN A 39 4.14 -2.19 -16.92
C GLN A 39 4.16 -3.26 -18.02
N LEU A 40 4.81 -4.41 -17.79
CA LEU A 40 4.82 -5.51 -18.76
C LEU A 40 3.47 -6.21 -18.84
N ALA A 41 2.78 -6.38 -17.73
CA ALA A 41 1.43 -6.95 -17.67
C ALA A 41 0.42 -6.07 -18.42
N SER A 42 0.47 -4.75 -18.24
CA SER A 42 -0.38 -3.80 -18.96
C SER A 42 -0.13 -3.80 -20.49
N LYS A 43 1.05 -4.20 -20.93
CA LYS A 43 1.42 -4.40 -22.34
C LYS A 43 1.03 -5.79 -22.88
N GLY A 44 0.32 -6.61 -22.10
CA GLY A 44 -0.16 -7.93 -22.52
C GLY A 44 0.87 -9.06 -22.40
N ASN A 45 1.94 -8.89 -21.61
CA ASN A 45 2.90 -9.96 -21.39
C ASN A 45 2.32 -11.02 -20.44
N GLU A 46 2.00 -12.20 -20.97
CA GLU A 46 1.38 -13.31 -20.22
C GLU A 46 2.22 -13.76 -19.02
N ARG A 47 3.56 -13.74 -19.12
CA ARG A 47 4.44 -14.14 -18.03
C ARG A 47 4.43 -13.13 -16.88
N ALA A 48 4.32 -11.85 -17.20
CA ALA A 48 4.19 -10.79 -16.20
C ALA A 48 2.83 -10.89 -15.48
N LEU A 49 1.75 -11.20 -16.19
CA LEU A 49 0.44 -11.48 -15.59
C LEU A 49 0.49 -12.67 -14.61
N ILE A 50 1.26 -13.72 -14.96
CA ILE A 50 1.46 -14.85 -14.05
C ILE A 50 2.25 -14.42 -12.80
N VAL A 51 3.30 -13.59 -12.95
CA VAL A 51 4.06 -13.06 -11.81
C VAL A 51 3.16 -12.24 -10.89
N GLU A 52 2.33 -11.35 -11.43
CA GLU A 52 1.39 -10.56 -10.64
C GLU A 52 0.37 -11.45 -9.91
N ALA A 53 -0.20 -12.44 -10.61
CA ALA A 53 -1.14 -13.38 -10.01
C ALA A 53 -0.50 -14.21 -8.88
N LEU A 54 0.77 -14.63 -9.03
CA LEU A 54 1.51 -15.33 -7.98
C LEU A 54 1.79 -14.43 -6.78
N ARG A 55 2.10 -13.16 -7.02
CA ARG A 55 2.36 -12.18 -5.95
C ARG A 55 1.11 -11.70 -5.23
N ALA A 56 -0.06 -11.80 -5.85
CA ALA A 56 -1.34 -11.47 -5.23
C ALA A 56 -1.64 -12.34 -3.98
N ASP A 57 -1.21 -13.62 -4.00
CA ASP A 57 -1.25 -14.51 -2.82
C ASP A 57 0.19 -14.76 -2.31
N ARG A 58 0.78 -13.72 -1.70
CA ARG A 58 2.15 -13.77 -1.18
C ARG A 58 2.36 -14.89 -0.17
N GLU A 59 1.43 -15.07 0.74
CA GLU A 59 1.54 -16.09 1.80
C GLU A 59 1.49 -17.50 1.21
N GLY A 60 0.55 -17.75 0.31
CA GLY A 60 0.44 -19.03 -0.38
C GLY A 60 1.65 -19.35 -1.26
N LEU A 61 2.21 -18.32 -1.92
CA LEU A 61 3.42 -18.42 -2.73
C LEU A 61 4.63 -18.80 -1.88
N ILE A 62 4.92 -18.02 -0.84
CA ILE A 62 6.08 -18.25 0.05
C ILE A 62 5.93 -19.61 0.74
N GLY A 63 4.75 -19.92 1.27
CA GLY A 63 4.49 -21.21 1.89
C GLY A 63 4.71 -22.38 0.95
N SER A 64 4.26 -22.30 -0.30
CA SER A 64 4.47 -23.36 -1.31
C SER A 64 5.94 -23.55 -1.66
N ILE A 65 6.68 -22.44 -1.87
CA ILE A 65 8.10 -22.49 -2.17
C ILE A 65 8.88 -23.10 -1.00
N LEU A 66 8.58 -22.68 0.22
CA LEU A 66 9.24 -23.16 1.43
C LEU A 66 9.01 -24.66 1.65
N ILE A 67 7.77 -25.12 1.48
CA ILE A 67 7.42 -26.56 1.58
C ILE A 67 8.20 -27.34 0.51
N GLY A 68 8.15 -26.89 -0.74
CA GLY A 68 8.82 -27.54 -1.84
C GLY A 68 10.34 -27.63 -1.62
N ASN A 69 10.96 -26.52 -1.24
CA ASN A 69 12.40 -26.45 -0.97
C ASN A 69 12.81 -27.38 0.16
N ASN A 70 12.11 -27.34 1.30
CA ASN A 70 12.42 -28.22 2.41
C ASN A 70 12.20 -29.70 2.09
N ALA A 71 11.12 -30.02 1.38
CA ALA A 71 10.86 -31.41 0.98
C ALA A 71 11.99 -31.97 0.10
N VAL A 72 12.42 -31.23 -0.92
CA VAL A 72 13.52 -31.72 -1.80
C VAL A 72 14.86 -31.77 -1.07
N ASN A 73 15.14 -30.85 -0.15
CA ASN A 73 16.37 -30.88 0.65
C ASN A 73 16.43 -32.06 1.61
N VAL A 74 15.33 -32.33 2.31
CA VAL A 74 15.25 -33.47 3.23
C VAL A 74 15.34 -34.79 2.47
N LEU A 75 14.60 -34.94 1.36
CA LEU A 75 14.64 -36.14 0.53
C LEU A 75 16.05 -36.35 -0.10
N GLY A 76 16.67 -35.28 -0.61
CA GLY A 76 18.00 -35.34 -1.18
C GLY A 76 19.04 -35.76 -0.17
N SER A 77 19.01 -35.17 1.02
CA SER A 77 19.92 -35.51 2.12
C SER A 77 19.74 -36.96 2.62
N ALA A 78 18.49 -37.40 2.78
CA ALA A 78 18.19 -38.77 3.20
C ALA A 78 18.69 -39.80 2.18
N LEU A 79 18.45 -39.57 0.89
CA LEU A 79 18.93 -40.47 -0.17
C LEU A 79 20.44 -40.46 -0.26
N ALA A 80 21.10 -39.31 -0.19
CA ALA A 80 22.55 -39.21 -0.21
C ALA A 80 23.19 -39.93 0.98
N THR A 81 22.62 -39.80 2.16
CA THR A 81 23.07 -40.52 3.37
C THR A 81 22.92 -42.03 3.19
N SER A 82 21.78 -42.49 2.67
CA SER A 82 21.54 -43.93 2.42
C SER A 82 22.56 -44.51 1.44
N VAL A 83 22.87 -43.78 0.35
CA VAL A 83 23.88 -44.18 -0.62
C VAL A 83 25.28 -44.23 0.02
N ALA A 84 25.64 -43.21 0.79
CA ALA A 84 26.95 -43.15 1.43
C ALA A 84 27.18 -44.27 2.45
N ILE A 85 26.16 -44.58 3.27
CA ILE A 85 26.21 -45.71 4.22
C ILE A 85 26.35 -47.03 3.47
N SER A 86 25.66 -47.22 2.35
CA SER A 86 25.74 -48.42 1.55
C SER A 86 27.11 -48.64 0.90
N LEU A 87 27.84 -47.55 0.60
CA LEU A 87 29.18 -47.59 -0.05
C LEU A 87 30.32 -47.62 0.95
N PHE A 88 30.23 -46.87 2.04
CA PHE A 88 31.32 -46.59 2.99
C PHE A 88 31.06 -47.08 4.40
N GLY A 89 29.91 -47.78 4.66
CA GLY A 89 29.51 -48.17 5.96
C GLY A 89 29.14 -47.00 6.88
N GLU A 90 29.22 -47.19 8.21
CA GLU A 90 28.83 -46.14 9.19
C GLU A 90 29.64 -44.83 9.05
N GLY A 91 30.90 -44.90 8.60
CA GLY A 91 31.71 -43.70 8.31
C GLY A 91 31.17 -42.87 7.18
N GLY A 92 30.37 -43.45 6.29
CA GLY A 92 29.72 -42.75 5.19
C GLY A 92 28.76 -41.64 5.62
N LEU A 93 28.20 -41.73 6.80
CA LEU A 93 27.29 -40.72 7.37
C LEU A 93 27.95 -39.34 7.48
N VAL A 94 29.16 -39.29 8.01
CA VAL A 94 29.91 -38.01 8.20
C VAL A 94 30.25 -37.40 6.85
N TRP A 95 30.75 -38.19 5.91
CA TRP A 95 31.08 -37.71 4.58
C TRP A 95 29.86 -37.27 3.78
N ALA A 96 28.74 -37.97 3.88
CA ALA A 96 27.50 -37.59 3.25
C ALA A 96 26.99 -36.25 3.80
N THR A 97 27.03 -36.09 5.11
CA THR A 97 26.58 -34.83 5.75
C THR A 97 27.42 -33.64 5.29
N ILE A 98 28.72 -33.74 5.32
CA ILE A 98 29.62 -32.68 4.85
C ILE A 98 29.40 -32.38 3.37
N ALA A 99 29.41 -33.40 2.51
CA ALA A 99 29.21 -33.23 1.09
C ALA A 99 27.87 -32.61 0.74
N MET A 100 26.79 -33.11 1.31
CA MET A 100 25.43 -32.57 1.09
C MET A 100 25.27 -31.14 1.62
N THR A 101 25.86 -30.84 2.77
CA THR A 101 25.83 -29.46 3.31
C THR A 101 26.51 -28.49 2.32
N VAL A 102 27.70 -28.84 1.82
CA VAL A 102 28.39 -27.99 0.87
C VAL A 102 27.62 -27.87 -0.46
N LEU A 103 27.14 -29.01 -0.99
CA LEU A 103 26.35 -29.01 -2.24
C LEU A 103 25.07 -28.19 -2.12
N LEU A 104 24.30 -28.37 -1.04
CA LEU A 104 23.05 -27.63 -0.85
C LEU A 104 23.32 -26.14 -0.62
N VAL A 105 24.24 -25.80 0.28
CA VAL A 105 24.54 -24.40 0.57
C VAL A 105 25.08 -23.66 -0.66
N VAL A 106 26.05 -24.23 -1.33
CA VAL A 106 26.72 -23.54 -2.45
C VAL A 106 25.84 -23.58 -3.70
N PHE A 107 25.42 -24.77 -4.15
CA PHE A 107 24.81 -24.96 -5.47
C PHE A 107 23.27 -24.88 -5.44
N ALA A 108 22.64 -25.17 -4.31
CA ALA A 108 21.19 -25.09 -4.22
C ALA A 108 20.69 -23.79 -3.56
N GLU A 109 21.53 -23.09 -2.78
CA GLU A 109 21.13 -21.84 -2.12
C GLU A 109 21.90 -20.61 -2.58
N VAL A 110 23.21 -20.52 -2.30
CA VAL A 110 23.97 -19.27 -2.47
C VAL A 110 24.07 -18.87 -3.94
N MET A 111 24.56 -19.76 -4.81
CA MET A 111 24.72 -19.44 -6.23
C MET A 111 23.38 -19.12 -6.93
N PRO A 112 22.31 -19.93 -6.77
CA PRO A 112 21.03 -19.65 -7.40
C PRO A 112 20.38 -18.35 -6.90
N LYS A 113 20.45 -18.07 -5.59
CA LYS A 113 19.92 -16.82 -5.00
C LYS A 113 20.68 -15.59 -5.52
N THR A 114 22.01 -15.67 -5.55
CA THR A 114 22.84 -14.56 -6.05
C THR A 114 22.54 -14.26 -7.53
N TYR A 115 22.42 -15.30 -8.35
CA TYR A 115 22.05 -15.14 -9.76
C TYR A 115 20.64 -14.57 -9.93
N ALA A 116 19.68 -15.10 -9.16
CA ALA A 116 18.30 -14.67 -9.20
C ALA A 116 18.13 -13.21 -8.75
N PHE A 117 18.90 -12.78 -7.75
CA PHE A 117 18.91 -11.39 -7.29
C PHE A 117 19.48 -10.44 -8.36
N ALA A 118 20.60 -10.81 -8.97
CA ALA A 118 21.25 -9.97 -10.00
C ALA A 118 20.37 -9.76 -11.25
N TYR A 119 19.55 -10.75 -11.61
CA TYR A 119 18.71 -10.73 -12.82
C TYR A 119 17.22 -10.92 -12.51
N ALA A 120 16.75 -10.39 -11.38
CA ALA A 120 15.45 -10.71 -10.80
C ALA A 120 14.28 -10.60 -11.79
N ASP A 121 14.14 -9.48 -12.51
CA ASP A 121 13.06 -9.25 -13.45
C ASP A 121 12.99 -10.29 -14.58
N ARG A 122 14.14 -10.57 -15.19
CA ARG A 122 14.21 -11.52 -16.30
C ARG A 122 14.00 -12.95 -15.84
N TYR A 123 14.56 -13.26 -14.68
CA TYR A 123 14.46 -14.59 -14.10
C TYR A 123 13.04 -14.90 -13.63
N ALA A 124 12.39 -13.97 -12.94
CA ALA A 124 10.98 -14.08 -12.53
C ALA A 124 10.06 -14.39 -13.71
N LEU A 125 10.19 -13.63 -14.81
CA LEU A 125 9.40 -13.88 -16.04
C LEU A 125 9.68 -15.26 -16.67
N ARG A 126 10.92 -15.78 -16.57
CA ARG A 126 11.29 -17.07 -17.14
C ARG A 126 10.72 -18.23 -16.34
N ILE A 127 10.75 -18.15 -15.01
CA ILE A 127 10.32 -19.26 -14.14
C ILE A 127 8.82 -19.24 -13.84
N ALA A 128 8.13 -18.11 -14.04
CA ALA A 128 6.72 -17.93 -13.68
C ALA A 128 5.78 -19.05 -14.17
N PRO A 129 5.87 -19.54 -15.43
CA PRO A 129 5.00 -20.61 -15.88
C PRO A 129 5.18 -21.93 -15.12
N ALA A 130 6.45 -22.32 -14.88
CA ALA A 130 6.77 -23.53 -14.13
C ALA A 130 6.33 -23.40 -12.67
N LEU A 131 6.63 -22.25 -12.05
CA LEU A 131 6.29 -21.99 -10.68
C LEU A 131 4.78 -21.96 -10.43
N LYS A 132 3.98 -21.44 -11.37
CA LYS A 132 2.52 -21.48 -11.31
C LYS A 132 1.99 -22.91 -11.10
N TRP A 133 2.56 -23.88 -11.82
CA TRP A 133 2.17 -25.29 -11.68
C TRP A 133 2.58 -25.85 -10.32
N VAL A 134 3.80 -25.55 -9.88
CA VAL A 134 4.31 -25.98 -8.57
C VAL A 134 3.49 -25.43 -7.43
N VAL A 135 3.20 -24.12 -7.43
CA VAL A 135 2.37 -23.47 -6.42
C VAL A 135 0.96 -24.08 -6.42
N ARG A 136 0.38 -24.32 -7.60
CA ARG A 136 -0.95 -24.96 -7.69
C ARG A 136 -0.96 -26.38 -7.09
N LEU A 137 0.11 -27.13 -7.30
CA LEU A 137 0.26 -28.49 -6.75
C LEU A 137 0.41 -28.47 -5.22
N LEU A 138 1.19 -27.51 -4.69
CA LEU A 138 1.49 -27.38 -3.26
C LEU A 138 0.47 -26.51 -2.50
N SER A 139 -0.43 -25.83 -3.19
CA SER A 139 -1.46 -24.96 -2.62
C SER A 139 -2.29 -25.62 -1.50
N PRO A 140 -2.78 -26.88 -1.60
CA PRO A 140 -3.57 -27.47 -0.53
C PRO A 140 -2.74 -27.60 0.77
N LEU A 141 -1.45 -27.87 0.65
CA LEU A 141 -0.55 -27.99 1.78
C LEU A 141 -0.21 -26.63 2.40
N SER A 142 0.01 -25.61 1.56
CA SER A 142 0.26 -24.23 2.03
C SER A 142 -0.97 -23.62 2.73
N VAL A 143 -2.18 -23.91 2.25
CA VAL A 143 -3.44 -23.52 2.93
C VAL A 143 -3.55 -24.17 4.32
N GLY A 144 -3.23 -25.46 4.44
CA GLY A 144 -3.21 -26.14 5.74
C GLY A 144 -2.24 -25.49 6.73
N LEU A 145 -1.04 -25.15 6.29
CA LEU A 145 -0.04 -24.46 7.11
C LEU A 145 -0.51 -23.05 7.53
N ARG A 146 -1.15 -22.30 6.61
CA ARG A 146 -1.71 -21.00 6.91
C ARG A 146 -2.81 -21.04 7.94
N LEU A 147 -3.68 -22.06 7.89
CA LEU A 147 -4.71 -22.27 8.90
C LEU A 147 -4.10 -22.56 10.29
N LEU A 148 -3.02 -23.32 10.35
CA LEU A 148 -2.29 -23.54 11.60
C LEU A 148 -1.62 -22.25 12.11
N ALA A 149 -0.97 -21.49 11.21
CA ALA A 149 -0.32 -20.23 11.58
C ALA A 149 -1.32 -19.16 12.04
N SER A 150 -2.49 -19.06 11.41
CA SER A 150 -3.53 -18.09 11.78
C SER A 150 -4.12 -18.33 13.18
N GLN A 151 -4.04 -19.55 13.71
CA GLN A 151 -4.42 -19.83 15.10
C GLN A 151 -3.40 -19.27 16.10
N MET A 152 -2.15 -19.08 15.68
CA MET A 152 -1.06 -18.60 16.54
C MET A 152 -0.87 -17.09 16.44
N ILE A 153 -1.20 -16.50 15.29
CA ILE A 153 -0.99 -15.07 15.00
C ILE A 153 -2.35 -14.37 15.05
N ARG A 154 -2.56 -13.53 16.07
CA ARG A 154 -3.71 -12.63 16.10
C ARG A 154 -3.52 -11.53 15.05
N PRO A 155 -4.53 -11.21 14.21
CA PRO A 155 -4.45 -10.09 13.29
C PRO A 155 -4.17 -8.81 14.10
N ASN A 156 -3.07 -8.13 13.78
CA ASN A 156 -2.76 -6.85 14.40
C ASN A 156 -3.51 -5.75 13.63
N PRO A 157 -4.41 -4.98 14.25
CA PRO A 157 -5.15 -3.91 13.58
C PRO A 157 -4.30 -2.69 13.20
N ILE A 158 -3.01 -2.71 13.46
CA ILE A 158 -2.05 -1.60 13.23
C ILE A 158 -1.77 -1.34 11.73
N ALA A 159 -2.34 -2.11 10.82
CA ALA A 159 -1.99 -2.08 9.40
C ALA A 159 -2.35 -0.78 8.63
N GLU A 160 -3.13 0.15 9.19
CA GLU A 160 -3.45 1.43 8.53
C GLU A 160 -2.43 2.52 8.89
N SER A 161 -2.05 2.65 10.16
CA SER A 161 -1.01 3.59 10.61
C SER A 161 0.37 3.25 10.01
N ASP A 162 0.70 1.96 9.95
CA ASP A 162 1.99 1.51 9.39
C ASP A 162 2.11 1.81 7.89
N ARG A 163 0.99 1.81 7.14
CA ARG A 163 0.98 2.19 5.72
C ARG A 163 1.22 3.68 5.50
N GLU A 164 0.70 4.50 6.38
CA GLU A 164 0.89 5.95 6.31
C GLU A 164 2.33 6.33 6.67
N GLU A 165 2.91 5.70 7.70
CA GLU A 165 4.32 5.84 8.03
C GLU A 165 5.25 5.33 6.91
N GLU A 166 4.91 4.23 6.26
CA GLU A 166 5.66 3.70 5.10
C GLU A 166 5.60 4.69 3.92
N LEU A 167 4.44 5.28 3.64
CA LEU A 167 4.28 6.31 2.61
C LEU A 167 5.07 7.58 2.95
N ARG A 168 5.05 8.05 4.21
CA ARG A 168 5.88 9.17 4.69
C ARG A 168 7.36 8.87 4.50
N GLY A 169 7.80 7.67 4.88
CA GLY A 169 9.18 7.22 4.69
C GLY A 169 9.60 7.17 3.22
N LEU A 170 8.73 6.72 2.31
CA LEU A 170 9.00 6.73 0.87
C LEU A 170 9.10 8.14 0.30
N ILE A 171 8.26 9.07 0.77
CA ILE A 171 8.32 10.49 0.38
C ILE A 171 9.61 11.13 0.92
N GLU A 172 10.04 10.76 2.12
CA GLU A 172 11.29 11.24 2.70
C GLU A 172 12.53 10.74 1.96
N LEU A 173 12.53 9.51 1.50
CA LEU A 173 13.62 8.92 0.72
C LEU A 173 13.70 9.46 -0.72
N GLN A 174 12.59 9.96 -1.26
CA GLN A 174 12.50 10.51 -2.62
C GLN A 174 12.81 12.00 -2.63
N GLY A 175 14.05 12.41 -2.52
CA GLY A 175 14.34 13.82 -2.74
C GLY A 175 15.46 14.44 -1.91
N ASP A 176 16.64 13.88 -1.98
CA ASP A 176 17.85 14.54 -1.50
C ASP A 176 18.74 15.06 -2.66
N ASP A 177 18.21 15.15 -3.88
CA ASP A 177 18.93 15.62 -5.05
C ASP A 177 19.09 17.15 -5.12
N GLY A 178 18.77 17.88 -4.05
CA GLY A 178 19.10 19.30 -3.89
C GLY A 178 18.29 20.27 -4.74
N ASN A 179 17.35 19.84 -5.56
CA ASN A 179 16.52 20.68 -6.41
C ASN A 179 15.37 21.35 -5.62
N ALA A 180 15.16 22.65 -5.82
CA ALA A 180 14.08 23.40 -5.18
C ALA A 180 12.69 22.82 -5.51
N ASP A 181 12.49 22.38 -6.75
CA ASP A 181 11.24 21.76 -7.23
C ASP A 181 10.91 20.46 -6.50
N ASP A 182 11.92 19.68 -6.13
CA ASP A 182 11.72 18.42 -5.41
C ASP A 182 11.35 18.65 -3.94
N ARG A 183 11.87 19.72 -3.33
CA ARG A 183 11.48 20.13 -1.96
C ARG A 183 10.04 20.62 -1.91
N GLU A 184 9.62 21.41 -2.90
CA GLU A 184 8.25 21.91 -2.99
C GLU A 184 7.26 20.75 -3.22
N ARG A 185 7.60 19.80 -4.09
CA ARG A 185 6.82 18.58 -4.33
C ARG A 185 6.69 17.72 -3.09
N LYS A 186 7.79 17.53 -2.36
CA LYS A 186 7.82 16.81 -1.08
C LYS A 186 6.93 17.48 -0.04
N ALA A 187 7.03 18.80 0.11
CA ALA A 187 6.20 19.58 1.02
C ALA A 187 4.70 19.45 0.68
N MET A 188 4.34 19.48 -0.62
CA MET A 188 2.96 19.26 -1.06
C MET A 188 2.46 17.86 -0.69
N LEU A 189 3.26 16.81 -0.97
CA LEU A 189 2.88 15.43 -0.66
C LEU A 189 2.70 15.20 0.84
N SER A 190 3.60 15.75 1.67
CA SER A 190 3.46 15.69 3.14
C SER A 190 2.21 16.42 3.60
N SER A 191 1.93 17.61 3.05
CA SER A 191 0.73 18.37 3.42
C SER A 191 -0.57 17.64 3.07
N ILE A 192 -0.59 16.85 1.99
CA ILE A 192 -1.75 16.02 1.62
C ILE A 192 -1.96 14.89 2.64
N LEU A 193 -0.91 14.27 3.14
CA LEU A 193 -1.01 13.25 4.18
C LEU A 193 -1.51 13.86 5.50
N ASP A 194 -1.00 15.04 5.86
CA ASP A 194 -1.40 15.76 7.08
C ASP A 194 -2.88 16.16 7.07
N LEU A 195 -3.51 16.30 5.89
CA LEU A 195 -4.94 16.60 5.77
C LEU A 195 -5.85 15.53 6.42
N ASN A 196 -5.43 14.28 6.44
CA ASN A 196 -6.21 13.21 7.07
C ASN A 196 -6.21 13.30 8.60
N GLU A 197 -5.21 13.94 9.18
CA GLU A 197 -5.08 14.11 10.63
C GLU A 197 -5.71 15.42 11.14
N LEU A 198 -6.02 16.36 10.22
CA LEU A 198 -6.60 17.65 10.57
C LEU A 198 -8.05 17.49 11.05
N SER A 199 -8.29 17.80 12.30
CA SER A 199 -9.65 17.85 12.84
C SER A 199 -10.29 19.23 12.62
N VAL A 200 -11.62 19.26 12.57
CA VAL A 200 -12.39 20.49 12.28
C VAL A 200 -12.11 21.58 13.32
N ASP A 201 -11.88 21.21 14.58
CA ASP A 201 -11.57 22.14 15.66
C ASP A 201 -10.26 22.92 15.46
N GLN A 202 -9.30 22.37 14.71
CA GLN A 202 -8.03 23.04 14.41
C GLN A 202 -8.16 24.14 13.35
N ILE A 203 -9.14 24.03 12.45
CA ILE A 203 -9.34 24.97 11.33
C ILE A 203 -10.59 25.85 11.47
N MET A 204 -11.52 25.51 12.37
CA MET A 204 -12.73 26.29 12.57
C MET A 204 -12.43 27.64 13.20
N THR A 205 -13.23 28.65 12.87
CA THR A 205 -13.26 29.92 13.60
C THR A 205 -14.08 29.72 14.88
N HIS A 206 -13.46 30.02 16.04
CA HIS A 206 -14.17 29.94 17.30
C HIS A 206 -15.41 30.84 17.27
N ARG A 207 -16.56 30.36 17.79
CA ARG A 207 -17.85 31.02 17.76
C ARG A 207 -17.82 32.49 18.19
N GLY A 208 -17.06 32.84 19.23
CA GLY A 208 -16.94 34.20 19.72
C GLY A 208 -16.21 35.17 18.78
N ALA A 209 -15.49 34.63 17.76
CA ALA A 209 -14.77 35.41 16.75
C ALA A 209 -15.51 35.51 15.42
N VAL A 210 -16.63 34.78 15.27
CA VAL A 210 -17.42 34.79 14.03
C VAL A 210 -18.21 36.10 13.94
N SER A 211 -18.00 36.86 12.86
CA SER A 211 -18.80 38.06 12.55
C SER A 211 -20.16 37.63 12.00
N MET A 212 -21.20 37.79 12.77
CA MET A 212 -22.60 37.42 12.43
C MET A 212 -23.45 38.65 12.17
N VAL A 213 -24.52 38.46 11.43
CA VAL A 213 -25.53 39.51 11.11
C VAL A 213 -26.86 39.09 11.69
N ASN A 214 -27.51 40.03 12.40
CA ASN A 214 -28.90 39.84 12.86
C ASN A 214 -29.86 40.20 11.72
N ALA A 215 -30.69 39.26 11.30
CA ALA A 215 -31.69 39.48 10.25
C ALA A 215 -32.77 40.50 10.64
N ASP A 216 -32.97 40.71 11.96
CA ASP A 216 -33.99 41.58 12.50
C ASP A 216 -33.50 43.04 12.64
N ASP A 217 -32.20 43.30 12.39
CA ASP A 217 -31.63 44.65 12.45
C ASP A 217 -32.00 45.49 11.22
N HIS A 218 -31.92 46.82 11.41
CA HIS A 218 -32.10 47.76 10.32
C HIS A 218 -30.97 47.63 9.29
N ILE A 219 -31.31 47.73 8.02
CA ILE A 219 -30.37 47.51 6.90
C ILE A 219 -29.08 48.35 7.00
N ASP A 220 -29.15 49.58 7.49
CA ASP A 220 -27.99 50.48 7.67
C ASP A 220 -26.98 49.92 8.70
N ASN A 221 -27.46 49.22 9.72
CA ASN A 221 -26.63 48.56 10.72
C ASN A 221 -25.99 47.32 10.14
N ILE A 222 -26.76 46.54 9.39
CA ILE A 222 -26.25 45.35 8.66
C ILE A 222 -25.15 45.77 7.71
N LEU A 223 -25.38 46.81 6.91
CA LEU A 223 -24.37 47.34 5.97
C LEU A 223 -23.11 47.81 6.69
N ARG A 224 -23.22 48.55 7.78
CA ARG A 224 -22.05 48.97 8.55
C ARG A 224 -21.25 47.80 9.09
N ASN A 225 -21.93 46.81 9.63
CA ASN A 225 -21.29 45.60 10.17
C ASN A 225 -20.56 44.81 9.05
N VAL A 226 -21.23 44.59 7.93
CA VAL A 226 -20.72 43.83 6.82
C VAL A 226 -19.57 44.54 6.12
N LEU A 227 -19.67 45.86 5.86
CA LEU A 227 -18.63 46.66 5.22
C LEU A 227 -17.44 46.92 6.14
N GLY A 228 -17.63 46.89 7.47
CA GLY A 228 -16.54 47.01 8.45
C GLY A 228 -15.82 45.70 8.73
N SER A 229 -16.32 44.57 8.23
CA SER A 229 -15.73 43.27 8.43
C SER A 229 -14.73 42.89 7.31
N PRO A 230 -13.64 42.22 7.62
CA PRO A 230 -12.74 41.70 6.60
C PRO A 230 -13.29 40.45 5.86
N HIS A 231 -14.44 39.94 6.33
CA HIS A 231 -15.01 38.69 5.78
C HIS A 231 -16.06 38.98 4.72
N THR A 232 -16.19 38.10 3.75
CA THR A 232 -17.15 38.19 2.64
C THR A 232 -18.41 37.37 2.85
N ARG A 233 -18.44 36.50 3.86
CA ARG A 233 -19.58 35.66 4.23
C ARG A 233 -19.84 35.82 5.71
N HIS A 234 -21.11 36.03 6.05
CA HIS A 234 -21.56 36.25 7.42
C HIS A 234 -22.72 35.32 7.73
N PRO A 235 -22.65 34.49 8.78
CA PRO A 235 -23.81 33.77 9.26
C PRO A 235 -24.91 34.77 9.67
N VAL A 236 -26.14 34.47 9.30
CA VAL A 236 -27.34 35.27 9.62
C VAL A 236 -28.12 34.55 10.68
N PHE A 237 -28.43 35.25 11.75
CA PHE A 237 -29.30 34.73 12.81
C PHE A 237 -30.58 35.60 12.97
N SER A 238 -31.61 35.02 13.56
CA SER A 238 -32.84 35.75 13.91
C SER A 238 -33.19 35.50 15.37
N GLY A 239 -33.45 36.57 16.12
CA GLY A 239 -33.80 36.57 17.54
C GLY A 239 -32.62 36.23 18.44
N LYS A 240 -32.15 34.98 18.45
CA LYS A 240 -31.02 34.54 19.27
C LYS A 240 -29.81 34.23 18.37
N PRO A 241 -28.57 34.55 18.81
CA PRO A 241 -27.35 34.27 18.03
C PRO A 241 -27.15 32.81 17.67
N ASP A 242 -27.78 31.87 18.39
CA ASP A 242 -27.73 30.43 18.11
C ASP A 242 -28.69 29.99 16.99
N ASN A 243 -29.65 30.83 16.66
CA ASN A 243 -30.66 30.54 15.65
C ASN A 243 -30.15 31.01 14.28
N ILE A 244 -29.17 30.28 13.71
CA ILE A 244 -28.63 30.57 12.38
C ILE A 244 -29.66 30.16 11.34
N ILE A 245 -30.06 31.12 10.50
CA ILE A 245 -31.08 30.95 9.45
C ILE A 245 -30.46 30.90 8.04
N GLY A 246 -29.20 31.25 7.88
CA GLY A 246 -28.53 31.23 6.60
C GLY A 246 -27.13 31.85 6.64
N VAL A 247 -26.51 32.00 5.46
CA VAL A 247 -25.24 32.70 5.27
C VAL A 247 -25.41 33.80 4.22
N LEU A 248 -25.12 35.03 4.61
CA LEU A 248 -25.16 36.22 3.74
C LEU A 248 -23.79 36.38 3.04
N HIS A 249 -23.80 36.44 1.73
CA HIS A 249 -22.64 36.85 0.96
C HIS A 249 -22.71 38.36 0.67
N VAL A 250 -21.66 39.10 1.01
CA VAL A 250 -21.58 40.57 0.80
C VAL A 250 -21.93 41.00 -0.62
N LYS A 251 -21.47 40.26 -1.61
CA LYS A 251 -21.74 40.53 -3.02
C LYS A 251 -23.24 40.45 -3.38
N ASP A 252 -23.95 39.50 -2.77
CA ASP A 252 -25.38 39.32 -3.04
C ASP A 252 -26.19 40.43 -2.37
N LEU A 253 -25.78 40.87 -1.18
CA LEU A 253 -26.35 42.04 -0.51
C LEU A 253 -26.17 43.29 -1.36
N LEU A 254 -24.96 43.56 -1.88
CA LEU A 254 -24.67 44.72 -2.73
C LEU A 254 -25.44 44.66 -4.05
N ARG A 255 -25.61 43.47 -4.64
CA ARG A 255 -26.41 43.29 -5.87
C ARG A 255 -27.89 43.64 -5.61
N ALA A 256 -28.45 43.13 -4.51
CA ALA A 256 -29.84 43.43 -4.13
C ALA A 256 -30.08 44.94 -3.89
N LEU A 257 -29.10 45.63 -3.28
CA LEU A 257 -29.15 47.07 -3.08
C LEU A 257 -29.07 47.82 -4.44
N GLY A 258 -28.21 47.41 -5.39
CA GLY A 258 -28.11 48.05 -6.71
C GLY A 258 -29.36 47.89 -7.59
N GLU A 259 -30.12 46.82 -7.42
CA GLU A 259 -31.40 46.57 -8.08
C GLU A 259 -32.50 47.51 -7.56
N VAL A 260 -32.47 47.81 -6.26
CA VAL A 260 -33.43 48.74 -5.60
C VAL A 260 -33.20 50.18 -6.03
N GLU A 261 -31.95 50.62 -6.18
CA GLU A 261 -31.61 51.95 -6.63
C GLU A 261 -32.14 52.25 -8.06
N LYS A 262 -32.18 51.27 -8.96
CA LYS A 262 -32.78 51.39 -10.29
C LYS A 262 -34.29 51.58 -10.27
N ASN A 263 -35.01 51.17 -9.25
CA ASN A 263 -36.47 51.23 -9.13
C ASN A 263 -36.99 52.38 -8.24
N GLY A 264 -36.09 53.21 -7.71
CA GLY A 264 -36.46 54.48 -7.04
C GLY A 264 -37.16 54.35 -5.68
N LYS A 265 -37.19 53.19 -5.04
CA LYS A 265 -37.69 52.97 -3.67
C LYS A 265 -36.78 52.07 -2.90
N ILE A 266 -36.01 52.65 -1.98
CA ILE A 266 -35.28 51.87 -0.94
C ILE A 266 -36.29 51.39 0.08
N LEU A 267 -36.93 50.28 -0.18
CA LEU A 267 -37.79 49.55 0.77
C LEU A 267 -37.19 48.14 0.97
N LEU A 268 -35.98 48.10 1.50
CA LEU A 268 -35.44 46.86 2.05
C LEU A 268 -36.03 46.66 3.45
N LEU A 269 -37.14 45.94 3.51
CA LEU A 269 -37.71 45.43 4.75
C LEU A 269 -36.73 44.44 5.39
N PRO A 270 -36.71 44.28 6.71
CA PRO A 270 -35.87 43.29 7.41
C PRO A 270 -35.97 41.87 6.84
N LYS A 271 -37.12 41.48 6.30
CA LYS A 271 -37.39 40.21 5.64
C LYS A 271 -36.57 39.99 4.33
N SER A 272 -35.97 41.05 3.77
CA SER A 272 -35.20 40.92 2.54
C SER A 272 -33.83 40.31 2.73
N VAL A 273 -33.20 40.42 3.90
CA VAL A 273 -31.91 39.78 4.19
C VAL A 273 -32.05 38.26 4.29
N GLN A 274 -33.15 37.76 4.84
CA GLN A 274 -33.46 36.33 4.88
C GLN A 274 -33.63 35.74 3.48
N ASN A 275 -34.18 36.51 2.54
CA ASN A 275 -34.37 36.06 1.15
C ASN A 275 -33.08 36.10 0.32
N ILE A 276 -32.09 36.84 0.77
CA ILE A 276 -30.78 36.97 0.09
C ILE A 276 -29.78 35.95 0.64
N ALA A 277 -29.95 35.53 1.90
CA ALA A 277 -29.08 34.54 2.55
C ALA A 277 -29.28 33.17 1.91
N SER A 278 -28.18 32.49 1.65
CA SER A 278 -28.17 31.08 1.26
C SER A 278 -28.36 30.18 2.48
N ASP A 279 -28.83 28.97 2.26
CA ASP A 279 -29.03 28.00 3.34
C ASP A 279 -27.70 27.72 4.06
N ALA A 280 -27.75 27.59 5.39
CA ALA A 280 -26.60 27.17 6.18
C ALA A 280 -26.45 25.65 6.11
N TYR A 281 -25.24 25.20 5.89
CA TYR A 281 -24.90 23.78 5.95
C TYR A 281 -24.39 23.45 7.36
N PHE A 282 -25.08 22.53 8.04
CA PHE A 282 -24.70 22.03 9.37
C PHE A 282 -24.08 20.64 9.22
N ILE A 283 -22.94 20.42 9.90
CA ILE A 283 -22.19 19.16 9.92
C ILE A 283 -22.44 18.47 11.26
#